data_f38e04ef1b97ddbce25b772c0778491f
#
_entry.id   f38e04ef1b97ddbce25b772c0778491f
#
_cell.length_a   1.000
_cell.length_b   1.000
_cell.length_c   1.000
_cell.angle_alpha   90.00
_cell.angle_beta   90.00
_cell.angle_gamma   90.00
#
_symmetry.space_group_name_H-M   'P 1'
#
loop_
_entity.id
_entity.type
_entity.pdbx_description
1 polymer ?
#
loop_
_entity_poly.entity_id
_entity_poly.type
_entity_poly.pdbx_seq_one_letter_code
_entity_poly.pdbx_strand_id
1 'polypeptide(L)'
;MAVRAIEVHEYAAQPMEQARASTSTSVTDEHSLLAAAIANALSACGCHAQVTESLGASTDELVLTTALCDGDGADIHWRAMLQAQAFRAAGGKSLILLQDTGGQFHGGPSQGWHGGMAALARTASLEWTDMSVRCIDIAIDPDDLAGTAQRLLVALKSTFPVLGVDLAGRVHCLQAGELLSQPKIHDVEYSATRASDVWLVSGGARGVTAACIEALAQQSSGSFALLGRSIPAEWPSDVALTDDVKVLRRLLAANALAAGDKPVPKDIEQQARQLLAGQEIRDTLHRLNTAGVSAQYYPCDIADQQQVRETVALVQRAHGRITALVHGAGVLADSLLIDKTQGQLDRVFNTKVGGLKNLLHALPDTSLTHVALFSSAAAFYGNTGQADYAMANEVLNRVARTLKLRSPNAVIKSFNWGPWDSGMVDQTLARYFEERGIGLIPVQEGANLFAEEMLAGDHRIVELLVGDPWAG
;
A
#
# COMPACT_ATOMS: atom_id res chain seq x y z
N MET A 1 15.00 -1.31 -16.48
CA MET A 1 14.19 -1.35 -15.23
C MET A 1 13.94 -2.80 -14.84
N ALA A 2 14.23 -3.16 -13.61
CA ALA A 2 14.02 -4.53 -13.11
C ALA A 2 12.56 -4.74 -12.72
N VAL A 3 11.97 -5.89 -13.12
CA VAL A 3 10.61 -6.29 -12.73
C VAL A 3 10.67 -7.72 -12.23
N ARG A 4 10.11 -7.97 -11.05
CA ARG A 4 10.07 -9.30 -10.43
C ARG A 4 8.67 -9.58 -9.90
N ALA A 5 8.21 -10.82 -9.99
CA ALA A 5 7.05 -11.28 -9.25
C ALA A 5 7.41 -11.41 -7.76
N ILE A 6 6.48 -11.05 -6.87
CA ILE A 6 6.59 -11.43 -5.46
C ILE A 6 5.83 -12.74 -5.27
N GLU A 7 6.55 -13.78 -4.92
CA GLU A 7 6.08 -15.14 -4.83
C GLU A 7 6.04 -15.64 -3.38
N VAL A 8 5.13 -16.56 -3.11
CA VAL A 8 5.07 -17.27 -1.81
C VAL A 8 5.79 -18.60 -1.97
N HIS A 9 6.84 -18.79 -1.18
CA HIS A 9 7.62 -20.03 -1.18
C HIS A 9 7.46 -20.77 0.14
N GLU A 10 7.43 -22.10 0.08
CA GLU A 10 7.56 -22.91 1.29
C GLU A 10 8.96 -22.77 1.86
N TYR A 11 9.04 -22.50 3.14
CA TYR A 11 10.28 -22.23 3.85
C TYR A 11 10.62 -23.38 4.81
N ALA A 12 11.76 -24.02 4.60
CA ALA A 12 12.29 -25.02 5.52
C ALA A 12 12.86 -24.31 6.75
N ALA A 13 12.07 -24.14 7.81
CA ALA A 13 12.50 -23.53 9.03
C ALA A 13 13.66 -24.34 9.65
N GLN A 14 14.84 -23.75 9.73
CA GLN A 14 15.94 -24.35 10.50
C GLN A 14 15.62 -24.21 12.00
N PRO A 15 15.63 -25.30 12.78
CA PRO A 15 15.38 -25.22 14.21
C PRO A 15 16.48 -24.40 14.87
N MET A 16 16.10 -23.32 15.58
CA MET A 16 17.03 -22.66 16.50
C MET A 16 17.35 -23.62 17.65
N GLU A 17 18.62 -23.92 17.83
CA GLU A 17 19.09 -24.62 19.02
C GLU A 17 18.85 -23.77 20.28
N GLN A 18 18.01 -24.26 21.19
CA GLN A 18 17.90 -24.01 22.64
C GLN A 18 17.98 -22.57 23.24
N ALA A 19 17.95 -21.48 22.48
CA ALA A 19 18.21 -20.13 23.02
C ALA A 19 17.07 -19.44 23.78
N ARG A 20 15.86 -20.04 23.90
CA ARG A 20 14.68 -19.38 24.48
C ARG A 20 14.37 -19.70 25.96
N ALA A 21 15.06 -20.63 26.58
CA ALA A 21 14.69 -21.16 27.91
C ALA A 21 14.73 -20.15 29.07
N SER A 22 15.23 -18.93 28.86
CA SER A 22 15.33 -17.87 29.90
C SER A 22 14.67 -16.56 29.52
N THR A 23 13.93 -16.51 28.39
CA THR A 23 13.31 -15.28 27.90
C THR A 23 11.98 -15.02 28.59
N SER A 24 11.80 -13.82 29.14
CA SER A 24 10.51 -13.35 29.65
C SER A 24 9.67 -12.84 28.47
N THR A 25 8.60 -13.55 28.13
CA THR A 25 7.71 -13.24 27.01
C THR A 25 6.35 -12.80 27.51
N SER A 26 5.85 -11.66 27.03
CA SER A 26 4.46 -11.24 27.23
C SER A 26 3.68 -11.36 25.91
N VAL A 27 2.43 -11.81 26.01
CA VAL A 27 1.47 -11.89 24.89
C VAL A 27 0.33 -10.92 25.19
N THR A 28 0.03 -10.01 24.28
CA THR A 28 -1.08 -9.05 24.49
C THR A 28 -2.43 -9.73 24.48
N ASP A 29 -3.40 -9.20 25.26
CA ASP A 29 -4.69 -9.84 25.53
C ASP A 29 -5.81 -9.46 24.54
N GLU A 30 -5.53 -8.74 23.46
CA GLU A 30 -6.56 -8.31 22.52
C GLU A 30 -7.33 -9.47 21.88
N HIS A 31 -6.72 -10.66 21.81
CA HIS A 31 -7.38 -11.90 21.40
C HIS A 31 -7.23 -12.93 22.52
N SER A 32 -7.96 -12.74 23.62
CA SER A 32 -7.72 -13.38 24.93
C SER A 32 -7.56 -14.91 24.90
N LEU A 33 -8.43 -15.63 24.19
CA LEU A 33 -8.35 -17.09 24.09
C LEU A 33 -7.11 -17.56 23.33
N LEU A 34 -6.76 -16.92 22.23
CA LEU A 34 -5.58 -17.27 21.47
C LEU A 34 -4.32 -16.82 22.20
N ALA A 35 -4.33 -15.65 22.84
CA ALA A 35 -3.22 -15.18 23.68
C ALA A 35 -2.90 -16.16 24.79
N ALA A 36 -3.92 -16.68 25.47
CA ALA A 36 -3.76 -17.72 26.51
C ALA A 36 -3.20 -19.02 25.92
N ALA A 37 -3.69 -19.45 24.76
CA ALA A 37 -3.15 -20.65 24.09
C ALA A 37 -1.68 -20.47 23.69
N ILE A 38 -1.28 -19.32 23.18
CA ILE A 38 0.12 -18.98 22.83
C ILE A 38 1.00 -18.99 24.09
N ALA A 39 0.58 -18.31 25.15
CA ALA A 39 1.34 -18.26 26.41
C ALA A 39 1.54 -19.66 27.01
N ASN A 40 0.49 -20.50 27.00
CA ASN A 40 0.56 -21.89 27.45
C ASN A 40 1.53 -22.73 26.58
N ALA A 41 1.48 -22.59 25.26
CA ALA A 41 2.36 -23.30 24.35
C ALA A 41 3.83 -22.88 24.52
N LEU A 42 4.12 -21.59 24.70
CA LEU A 42 5.44 -21.07 25.02
C LEU A 42 5.94 -21.59 26.36
N SER A 43 5.09 -21.59 27.40
CA SER A 43 5.43 -22.10 28.74
C SER A 43 5.74 -23.60 28.73
N ALA A 44 5.02 -24.38 27.92
CA ALA A 44 5.30 -25.80 27.72
C ALA A 44 6.66 -26.05 27.04
N CYS A 45 7.20 -25.06 26.31
CA CYS A 45 8.54 -25.09 25.73
C CYS A 45 9.63 -24.54 26.65
N GLY A 46 9.31 -24.22 27.92
CA GLY A 46 10.26 -23.72 28.92
C GLY A 46 10.48 -22.21 28.90
N CYS A 47 9.67 -21.44 28.18
CA CYS A 47 9.68 -19.97 28.25
C CYS A 47 8.88 -19.48 29.46
N HIS A 48 9.26 -18.33 30.02
CA HIS A 48 8.45 -17.62 31.00
C HIS A 48 7.43 -16.74 30.28
N ALA A 49 6.29 -17.32 29.86
CA ALA A 49 5.28 -16.62 29.08
C ALA A 49 4.04 -16.27 29.92
N GLN A 50 3.50 -15.07 29.72
CA GLN A 50 2.29 -14.59 30.36
C GLN A 50 1.43 -13.77 29.41
N VAL A 51 0.11 -13.76 29.62
CA VAL A 51 -0.79 -12.82 28.96
C VAL A 51 -0.77 -11.49 29.71
N THR A 52 -0.80 -10.39 29.00
CA THR A 52 -0.76 -9.04 29.57
C THR A 52 -1.76 -8.09 28.90
N GLU A 53 -2.48 -7.33 29.70
CA GLU A 53 -3.32 -6.21 29.24
C GLU A 53 -2.49 -4.91 29.13
N SER A 54 -1.35 -4.83 29.82
CA SER A 54 -0.49 -3.65 29.83
C SER A 54 0.98 -4.05 29.71
N LEU A 55 1.77 -3.22 29.03
CA LEU A 55 3.20 -3.43 28.86
C LEU A 55 3.91 -3.18 30.20
N GLY A 56 4.44 -4.25 30.82
CA GLY A 56 5.27 -4.15 32.02
C GLY A 56 6.73 -3.85 31.69
N ALA A 57 7.43 -3.16 32.60
CA ALA A 57 8.82 -2.73 32.42
C ALA A 57 9.86 -3.89 32.41
N SER A 58 9.46 -5.14 32.57
CA SER A 58 10.38 -6.29 32.74
C SER A 58 10.29 -7.35 31.64
N THR A 59 9.68 -7.05 30.50
CA THR A 59 9.47 -8.03 29.43
C THR A 59 10.54 -7.86 28.35
N ASP A 60 11.32 -8.93 28.09
CA ASP A 60 12.33 -8.93 27.02
C ASP A 60 11.72 -9.10 25.63
N GLU A 61 10.67 -9.91 25.52
CA GLU A 61 9.98 -10.23 24.28
C GLU A 61 8.46 -9.95 24.39
N LEU A 62 7.91 -9.29 23.39
CA LEU A 62 6.48 -9.02 23.27
C LEU A 62 5.91 -9.66 22.01
N VAL A 63 4.82 -10.40 22.17
CA VAL A 63 4.00 -10.93 21.06
C VAL A 63 2.71 -10.12 20.99
N LEU A 64 2.51 -9.37 19.91
CA LEU A 64 1.32 -8.55 19.67
C LEU A 64 0.27 -9.34 18.89
N THR A 65 -0.91 -9.49 19.49
CA THR A 65 -2.10 -10.14 18.88
C THR A 65 -3.09 -9.12 18.28
N THR A 66 -2.78 -7.83 18.35
CA THR A 66 -3.68 -6.71 17.99
C THR A 66 -4.27 -6.82 16.59
N ALA A 67 -3.47 -7.24 15.60
CA ALA A 67 -3.95 -7.38 14.22
C ALA A 67 -4.74 -8.67 13.97
N LEU A 68 -4.99 -9.48 15.00
CA LEU A 68 -5.84 -10.66 14.94
C LEU A 68 -7.28 -10.36 15.34
N CYS A 69 -7.57 -9.13 15.81
CA CYS A 69 -8.88 -8.71 16.26
C CYS A 69 -9.78 -8.28 15.11
N ASP A 70 -11.08 -8.45 15.31
CA ASP A 70 -12.09 -7.80 14.47
C ASP A 70 -12.06 -6.29 14.72
N GLY A 71 -12.09 -5.49 13.66
CA GLY A 71 -12.07 -4.04 13.77
C GLY A 71 -11.89 -3.32 12.43
N ASP A 72 -11.91 -2.00 12.47
CA ASP A 72 -11.58 -1.20 11.29
C ASP A 72 -10.05 -1.17 11.09
N GLY A 73 -9.61 -1.39 9.85
CA GLY A 73 -8.20 -1.57 9.53
C GLY A 73 -7.27 -0.46 10.05
N ALA A 74 -7.68 0.81 9.99
CA ALA A 74 -6.86 1.93 10.47
C ALA A 74 -6.62 1.89 11.98
N ASP A 75 -7.66 1.57 12.79
CA ASP A 75 -7.56 1.49 14.25
C ASP A 75 -6.62 0.35 14.69
N ILE A 76 -6.77 -0.82 14.10
CA ILE A 76 -5.91 -1.98 14.39
C ILE A 76 -4.44 -1.64 14.12
N HIS A 77 -4.15 -1.01 12.99
CA HIS A 77 -2.80 -0.64 12.60
C HIS A 77 -2.19 0.42 13.52
N TRP A 78 -3.00 1.41 13.92
CA TRP A 78 -2.55 2.40 14.89
C TRP A 78 -2.27 1.81 16.26
N ARG A 79 -3.16 0.96 16.77
CA ARG A 79 -2.97 0.28 18.08
C ARG A 79 -1.70 -0.57 18.07
N ALA A 80 -1.47 -1.36 17.03
CA ALA A 80 -0.25 -2.15 16.89
C ALA A 80 1.00 -1.27 16.86
N MET A 81 0.96 -0.16 16.13
CA MET A 81 2.07 0.81 16.08
C MET A 81 2.32 1.46 17.45
N LEU A 82 1.26 1.91 18.13
CA LEU A 82 1.36 2.51 19.46
C LEU A 82 1.96 1.55 20.50
N GLN A 83 1.56 0.28 20.46
CA GLN A 83 2.11 -0.75 21.34
C GLN A 83 3.58 -1.03 21.04
N ALA A 84 3.96 -1.06 19.75
CA ALA A 84 5.36 -1.20 19.33
C ALA A 84 6.22 -0.01 19.82
N GLN A 85 5.73 1.23 19.69
CA GLN A 85 6.38 2.43 20.23
C GLN A 85 6.56 2.35 21.76
N ALA A 86 5.49 1.97 22.48
CA ALA A 86 5.52 1.86 23.93
C ALA A 86 6.51 0.78 24.40
N PHE A 87 6.53 -0.38 23.74
CA PHE A 87 7.47 -1.45 24.04
C PHE A 87 8.93 -1.05 23.76
N ARG A 88 9.17 -0.37 22.65
CA ARG A 88 10.48 0.20 22.33
C ARG A 88 10.94 1.21 23.40
N ALA A 89 10.06 2.11 23.81
CA ALA A 89 10.35 3.11 24.85
C ALA A 89 10.62 2.48 26.22
N ALA A 90 10.03 1.31 26.52
CA ALA A 90 10.30 0.55 27.73
C ALA A 90 11.61 -0.27 27.69
N GLY A 91 12.37 -0.21 26.60
CA GLY A 91 13.65 -0.95 26.46
C GLY A 91 13.50 -2.40 26.03
N GLY A 92 12.37 -2.76 25.40
CA GLY A 92 12.12 -4.09 24.85
C GLY A 92 13.18 -4.52 23.84
N LYS A 93 13.44 -5.83 23.76
CA LYS A 93 14.51 -6.39 22.93
C LYS A 93 14.01 -7.18 21.71
N SER A 94 12.84 -7.79 21.82
CA SER A 94 12.27 -8.64 20.77
C SER A 94 10.76 -8.36 20.62
N LEU A 95 10.32 -7.98 19.44
CA LEU A 95 8.92 -7.73 19.11
C LEU A 95 8.45 -8.69 18.02
N ILE A 96 7.36 -9.39 18.26
CA ILE A 96 6.72 -10.28 17.30
C ILE A 96 5.32 -9.78 17.04
N LEU A 97 5.08 -9.38 15.80
CA LEU A 97 3.77 -8.94 15.32
C LEU A 97 3.05 -10.14 14.70
N LEU A 98 1.83 -10.42 15.14
CA LEU A 98 1.00 -11.43 14.52
C LEU A 98 -0.02 -10.77 13.60
N GLN A 99 -0.27 -11.38 12.43
CA GLN A 99 -1.39 -11.06 11.56
C GLN A 99 -2.03 -12.35 11.07
N ASP A 100 -3.29 -12.29 10.62
CA ASP A 100 -3.94 -13.39 9.92
C ASP A 100 -4.35 -12.92 8.52
N THR A 101 -3.52 -13.26 7.53
CA THR A 101 -3.89 -13.21 6.12
C THR A 101 -3.83 -14.61 5.49
N GLY A 102 -4.17 -15.62 6.29
CA GLY A 102 -4.26 -17.03 5.89
C GLY A 102 -2.95 -17.81 5.95
N GLY A 103 -1.90 -17.24 6.54
CA GLY A 103 -0.61 -17.91 6.70
C GLY A 103 0.20 -18.11 5.42
N GLN A 104 -0.34 -17.67 4.28
CA GLN A 104 0.30 -17.70 2.95
C GLN A 104 0.25 -16.31 2.29
N PHE A 105 0.05 -15.26 3.08
CA PHE A 105 0.00 -13.86 2.62
C PHE A 105 -1.07 -13.55 1.56
N HIS A 106 -2.11 -14.34 1.42
CA HIS A 106 -3.16 -14.11 0.42
C HIS A 106 -4.59 -14.18 0.95
N GLY A 107 -4.75 -14.42 2.25
CA GLY A 107 -6.00 -14.24 2.96
C GLY A 107 -7.21 -15.06 2.51
N GLY A 108 -8.12 -15.26 3.47
CA GLY A 108 -9.52 -15.54 3.20
C GLY A 108 -10.26 -14.26 2.75
N PRO A 109 -11.56 -14.34 2.48
CA PRO A 109 -12.32 -13.26 1.84
C PRO A 109 -12.33 -11.89 2.53
N SER A 110 -12.03 -11.79 3.81
CA SER A 110 -12.01 -10.51 4.57
C SER A 110 -10.64 -10.14 5.14
N GLN A 111 -9.69 -11.06 5.14
CA GLN A 111 -8.46 -10.94 5.92
C GLN A 111 -7.36 -10.05 5.30
N GLY A 112 -7.42 -9.78 3.99
CA GLY A 112 -6.45 -8.89 3.33
C GLY A 112 -6.35 -7.49 3.95
N TRP A 113 -7.44 -6.99 4.53
CA TRP A 113 -7.50 -5.69 5.19
C TRP A 113 -6.71 -5.61 6.52
N HIS A 114 -6.39 -6.74 7.13
CA HIS A 114 -5.62 -6.85 8.36
C HIS A 114 -4.11 -7.07 8.11
N GLY A 115 -3.68 -7.12 6.85
CA GLY A 115 -2.27 -7.07 6.48
C GLY A 115 -1.61 -5.77 6.94
N GLY A 116 -0.29 -5.66 6.77
CA GLY A 116 0.47 -4.45 7.10
C GLY A 116 1.48 -4.66 8.22
N MET A 117 1.31 -5.67 9.05
CA MET A 117 2.23 -5.95 10.17
C MET A 117 3.62 -6.37 9.67
N ALA A 118 3.71 -7.05 8.52
CA ALA A 118 5.00 -7.41 7.94
C ALA A 118 5.80 -6.18 7.49
N ALA A 119 5.14 -5.18 6.90
CA ALA A 119 5.77 -3.92 6.53
C ALA A 119 6.16 -3.08 7.76
N LEU A 120 5.35 -3.11 8.84
CA LEU A 120 5.71 -2.52 10.11
C LEU A 120 6.98 -3.17 10.68
N ALA A 121 7.04 -4.51 10.70
CA ALA A 121 8.21 -5.23 11.19
C ALA A 121 9.48 -4.88 10.41
N ARG A 122 9.40 -4.84 9.08
CA ARG A 122 10.53 -4.48 8.21
C ARG A 122 11.00 -3.05 8.46
N THR A 123 10.07 -2.08 8.53
CA THR A 123 10.42 -0.68 8.80
C THR A 123 11.00 -0.52 10.21
N ALA A 124 10.39 -1.16 11.21
CA ALA A 124 10.91 -1.14 12.59
C ALA A 124 12.33 -1.73 12.68
N SER A 125 12.63 -2.81 11.95
CA SER A 125 13.97 -3.40 11.90
C SER A 125 15.01 -2.46 11.28
N LEU A 126 14.62 -1.58 10.35
CA LEU A 126 15.51 -0.56 9.78
C LEU A 126 15.76 0.59 10.76
N GLU A 127 14.77 0.96 11.58
CA GLU A 127 14.85 2.08 12.51
C GLU A 127 15.40 1.67 13.90
N TRP A 128 15.17 0.43 14.31
CA TRP A 128 15.51 -0.10 15.64
C TRP A 128 16.51 -1.25 15.51
N THR A 129 17.74 -0.95 15.07
CA THR A 129 18.78 -1.93 14.72
C THR A 129 19.28 -2.75 15.91
N ASP A 130 19.02 -2.31 17.14
CA ASP A 130 19.36 -2.97 18.42
C ASP A 130 18.20 -3.83 18.96
N MET A 131 17.08 -3.95 18.22
CA MET A 131 15.89 -4.71 18.60
C MET A 131 15.53 -5.70 17.51
N SER A 132 15.20 -6.94 17.87
CA SER A 132 14.67 -7.93 16.94
C SER A 132 13.20 -7.66 16.69
N VAL A 133 12.81 -7.36 15.46
CA VAL A 133 11.38 -7.19 15.09
C VAL A 133 11.02 -8.18 13.98
N ARG A 134 9.94 -8.94 14.20
CA ARG A 134 9.48 -9.96 13.26
C ARG A 134 7.97 -9.90 13.09
N CYS A 135 7.49 -10.42 11.96
CA CYS A 135 6.06 -10.64 11.75
C CYS A 135 5.79 -12.10 11.40
N ILE A 136 4.73 -12.65 11.97
CA ILE A 136 4.24 -13.97 11.60
C ILE A 136 2.79 -13.84 11.14
N ASP A 137 2.55 -14.23 9.89
CA ASP A 137 1.23 -14.39 9.30
C ASP A 137 0.72 -15.79 9.64
N ILE A 138 -0.26 -15.91 10.53
CA ILE A 138 -0.75 -17.20 11.03
C ILE A 138 -2.19 -17.45 10.57
N ALA A 139 -2.42 -18.57 9.89
CA ALA A 139 -3.79 -19.02 9.64
C ALA A 139 -4.41 -19.52 10.93
N ILE A 140 -5.41 -18.79 11.43
CA ILE A 140 -6.14 -19.14 12.65
C ILE A 140 -7.22 -20.18 12.33
N ASP A 141 -7.24 -21.26 13.10
CA ASP A 141 -8.37 -22.18 13.19
C ASP A 141 -9.21 -21.80 14.43
N PRO A 142 -10.39 -21.21 14.26
CA PRO A 142 -11.22 -20.78 15.39
C PRO A 142 -11.72 -21.94 16.25
N ASP A 143 -11.80 -23.15 15.71
CA ASP A 143 -12.22 -24.36 16.41
C ASP A 143 -11.05 -25.06 17.11
N ASP A 144 -9.78 -24.72 16.75
CA ASP A 144 -8.56 -25.29 17.35
C ASP A 144 -7.50 -24.21 17.61
N LEU A 145 -7.72 -23.36 18.60
CA LEU A 145 -6.77 -22.33 19.01
C LEU A 145 -5.49 -22.93 19.63
N ALA A 146 -5.59 -24.08 20.27
CA ALA A 146 -4.42 -24.77 20.82
C ALA A 146 -3.52 -25.29 19.69
N GLY A 147 -4.07 -25.90 18.66
CA GLY A 147 -3.34 -26.30 17.47
C GLY A 147 -2.77 -25.10 16.73
N THR A 148 -3.50 -23.98 16.64
CA THR A 148 -3.01 -22.73 16.09
C THR A 148 -1.77 -22.25 16.85
N ALA A 149 -1.79 -22.23 18.19
CA ALA A 149 -0.63 -21.86 18.99
C ALA A 149 0.56 -22.81 18.82
N GLN A 150 0.32 -24.13 18.68
CA GLN A 150 1.39 -25.10 18.39
C GLN A 150 2.03 -24.89 17.01
N ARG A 151 1.24 -24.58 15.99
CA ARG A 151 1.75 -24.24 14.64
C ARG A 151 2.60 -22.96 14.68
N LEU A 152 2.18 -21.95 15.45
CA LEU A 152 2.93 -20.71 15.63
C LEU A 152 4.33 -20.95 16.21
N LEU A 153 4.51 -21.92 17.13
CA LEU A 153 5.81 -22.24 17.73
C LEU A 153 6.88 -22.61 16.68
N VAL A 154 6.49 -23.16 15.55
CA VAL A 154 7.43 -23.49 14.45
C VAL A 154 8.06 -22.22 13.89
N ALA A 155 7.24 -21.20 13.61
CA ALA A 155 7.73 -19.90 13.11
C ALA A 155 8.47 -19.10 14.20
N LEU A 156 8.05 -19.22 15.46
CA LEU A 156 8.72 -18.55 16.58
C LEU A 156 10.16 -19.04 16.77
N LYS A 157 10.48 -20.24 16.36
CA LYS A 157 11.85 -20.80 16.40
C LYS A 157 12.76 -20.28 15.30
N SER A 158 12.23 -19.66 14.26
CA SER A 158 13.01 -19.06 13.17
C SER A 158 13.45 -17.64 13.50
N THR A 159 14.56 -17.19 12.92
CA THR A 159 15.02 -15.79 12.96
C THR A 159 14.61 -15.02 11.71
N PHE A 160 13.94 -15.66 10.76
CA PHE A 160 13.53 -15.01 9.53
C PHE A 160 12.50 -13.88 9.82
N PRO A 161 12.65 -12.69 9.22
CA PRO A 161 11.93 -11.50 9.67
C PRO A 161 10.41 -11.56 9.41
N VAL A 162 9.98 -12.24 8.34
CA VAL A 162 8.56 -12.35 7.98
C VAL A 162 8.27 -13.76 7.49
N LEU A 163 7.46 -14.48 8.25
CA LEU A 163 7.02 -15.83 7.92
C LEU A 163 5.50 -15.94 7.91
N GLY A 164 4.99 -16.89 7.14
CA GLY A 164 3.61 -17.33 7.19
C GLY A 164 3.53 -18.77 7.71
N VAL A 165 2.43 -19.14 8.39
CA VAL A 165 2.14 -20.51 8.81
C VAL A 165 0.71 -20.86 8.45
N ASP A 166 0.52 -21.79 7.54
CA ASP A 166 -0.80 -22.21 7.08
C ASP A 166 -1.49 -23.20 8.05
N LEU A 167 -2.73 -23.54 7.76
CA LEU A 167 -3.52 -24.48 8.57
C LEU A 167 -2.91 -25.89 8.65
N ALA A 168 -2.09 -26.28 7.67
CA ALA A 168 -1.37 -27.55 7.67
C ALA A 168 -0.04 -27.48 8.45
N GLY A 169 0.32 -26.30 8.98
CA GLY A 169 1.57 -26.07 9.71
C GLY A 169 2.80 -25.89 8.82
N ARG A 170 2.62 -25.74 7.51
CA ARG A 170 3.70 -25.44 6.57
C ARG A 170 4.09 -23.98 6.73
N VAL A 171 5.40 -23.74 6.68
CA VAL A 171 5.96 -22.39 6.82
C VAL A 171 6.20 -21.79 5.43
N HIS A 172 5.86 -20.54 5.26
CA HIS A 172 5.97 -19.81 4.00
C HIS A 172 6.75 -18.49 4.19
N CYS A 173 7.39 -18.02 3.13
CA CYS A 173 7.98 -16.68 3.06
C CYS A 173 7.65 -16.00 1.73
N LEU A 174 7.74 -14.68 1.71
CA LEU A 174 7.64 -13.88 0.49
C LEU A 174 9.04 -13.65 -0.07
N GLN A 175 9.22 -13.92 -1.35
CA GLN A 175 10.48 -13.70 -2.06
C GLN A 175 10.23 -12.92 -3.36
N ALA A 176 11.19 -12.08 -3.73
CA ALA A 176 11.26 -11.54 -5.07
C ALA A 176 11.82 -12.64 -5.98
N GLY A 177 11.01 -13.07 -6.94
CA GLY A 177 11.39 -14.07 -7.93
C GLY A 177 12.49 -13.59 -8.89
N GLU A 178 12.76 -14.38 -9.91
CA GLU A 178 13.68 -13.99 -10.99
C GLU A 178 13.15 -12.78 -11.75
N LEU A 179 14.06 -12.10 -12.46
CA LEU A 179 13.70 -11.02 -13.37
C LEU A 179 12.73 -11.56 -14.41
N LEU A 180 11.56 -10.94 -14.49
CA LEU A 180 10.62 -11.25 -15.55
C LEU A 180 11.26 -10.81 -16.89
N SER A 181 11.52 -11.76 -17.77
CA SER A 181 11.76 -11.45 -19.16
C SER A 181 10.49 -10.81 -19.73
N GLN A 182 10.63 -9.82 -20.61
CA GLN A 182 9.47 -9.17 -21.27
C GLN A 182 8.40 -10.21 -21.61
N PRO A 183 7.12 -9.95 -21.34
CA PRO A 183 6.07 -10.90 -21.58
C PRO A 183 6.15 -11.35 -23.04
N LYS A 184 6.52 -12.61 -23.25
CA LYS A 184 6.34 -13.22 -24.57
C LYS A 184 4.84 -13.29 -24.74
N ILE A 185 4.35 -12.57 -25.74
CA ILE A 185 2.96 -12.69 -26.21
C ILE A 185 2.79 -14.16 -26.63
N HIS A 186 2.35 -14.98 -25.70
CA HIS A 186 2.02 -16.39 -25.95
C HIS A 186 0.53 -16.59 -25.73
N ASP A 187 -0.17 -16.76 -26.87
CA ASP A 187 -1.37 -17.57 -27.10
C ASP A 187 -2.40 -17.71 -25.96
N VAL A 188 -2.68 -16.65 -25.27
CA VAL A 188 -3.88 -16.57 -24.46
C VAL A 188 -4.71 -15.43 -25.04
N GLU A 189 -5.92 -15.73 -25.50
CA GLU A 189 -6.93 -14.71 -25.80
C GLU A 189 -7.23 -13.93 -24.53
N TYR A 190 -6.28 -13.11 -24.09
CA TYR A 190 -6.54 -12.16 -23.03
C TYR A 190 -7.48 -11.10 -23.53
N SER A 191 -8.43 -10.85 -22.74
CA SER A 191 -9.46 -9.86 -22.82
C SER A 191 -8.88 -8.54 -23.37
N ALA A 192 -8.79 -8.44 -24.71
CA ALA A 192 -8.56 -7.17 -25.36
C ALA A 192 -9.53 -6.18 -24.75
N THR A 193 -9.03 -5.05 -24.27
CA THR A 193 -9.89 -3.98 -23.75
C THR A 193 -10.93 -3.66 -24.80
N ARG A 194 -12.18 -3.58 -24.35
CA ARG A 194 -13.32 -3.35 -25.24
C ARG A 194 -13.64 -1.87 -25.26
N ALA A 195 -14.19 -1.38 -26.36
CA ALA A 195 -14.69 -0.02 -26.44
C ALA A 195 -15.77 0.29 -25.38
N SER A 196 -16.40 -0.76 -24.81
CA SER A 196 -17.36 -0.66 -23.71
C SER A 196 -16.74 -0.66 -22.32
N ASP A 197 -15.40 -0.80 -22.18
CA ASP A 197 -14.75 -0.79 -20.88
C ASP A 197 -14.73 0.63 -20.30
N VAL A 198 -15.03 0.70 -19.02
CA VAL A 198 -15.01 1.95 -18.25
C VAL A 198 -14.01 1.79 -17.12
N TRP A 199 -12.94 2.57 -17.19
CA TRP A 199 -11.86 2.63 -16.21
C TRP A 199 -12.14 3.70 -15.17
N LEU A 200 -12.35 3.30 -13.93
CA LEU A 200 -12.43 4.20 -12.79
C LEU A 200 -11.03 4.36 -12.19
N VAL A 201 -10.50 5.59 -12.17
CA VAL A 201 -9.11 5.84 -11.81
C VAL A 201 -9.00 6.85 -10.69
N SER A 202 -8.59 6.44 -9.50
CA SER A 202 -8.32 7.36 -8.40
C SER A 202 -6.88 7.87 -8.46
N GLY A 203 -6.70 9.18 -8.34
CA GLY A 203 -5.39 9.84 -8.44
C GLY A 203 -4.84 9.91 -9.87
N GLY A 204 -5.62 9.53 -10.90
CA GLY A 204 -5.16 9.36 -12.28
C GLY A 204 -5.06 10.63 -13.11
N ALA A 205 -5.40 11.79 -12.59
CA ALA A 205 -5.40 13.03 -13.35
C ALA A 205 -4.06 13.79 -13.28
N ARG A 206 -3.08 13.29 -12.51
CA ARG A 206 -1.80 13.97 -12.24
C ARG A 206 -0.69 12.98 -11.94
N GLY A 207 0.56 13.44 -12.14
CA GLY A 207 1.77 12.72 -11.77
C GLY A 207 1.92 11.35 -12.45
N VAL A 208 2.56 10.41 -11.77
CA VAL A 208 2.91 9.10 -12.32
C VAL A 208 1.70 8.26 -12.73
N THR A 209 0.60 8.35 -11.98
CA THR A 209 -0.64 7.63 -12.34
C THR A 209 -1.22 8.16 -13.65
N ALA A 210 -1.19 9.48 -13.88
CA ALA A 210 -1.61 10.05 -15.16
C ALA A 210 -0.76 9.52 -16.33
N ALA A 211 0.56 9.48 -16.19
CA ALA A 211 1.45 8.92 -17.22
C ALA A 211 1.13 7.44 -17.52
N CYS A 212 0.87 6.64 -16.49
CA CYS A 212 0.44 5.23 -16.65
C CYS A 212 -0.89 5.12 -17.40
N ILE A 213 -1.86 5.97 -17.09
CA ILE A 213 -3.17 5.97 -17.77
C ILE A 213 -3.05 6.46 -19.21
N GLU A 214 -2.19 7.44 -19.49
CA GLU A 214 -1.91 7.89 -20.86
C GLU A 214 -1.27 6.78 -21.71
N ALA A 215 -0.30 6.05 -21.17
CA ALA A 215 0.31 4.90 -21.84
C ALA A 215 -0.70 3.76 -22.07
N LEU A 216 -1.57 3.50 -21.10
CA LEU A 216 -2.65 2.53 -21.23
C LEU A 216 -3.65 2.94 -22.30
N ALA A 217 -4.05 4.21 -22.35
CA ALA A 217 -5.00 4.74 -23.31
C ALA A 217 -4.52 4.67 -24.77
N GLN A 218 -3.20 4.71 -24.99
CA GLN A 218 -2.62 4.54 -26.34
C GLN A 218 -2.77 3.12 -26.88
N GLN A 219 -2.97 2.12 -26.02
CA GLN A 219 -3.01 0.71 -26.37
C GLN A 219 -4.38 0.06 -26.08
N SER A 220 -5.29 0.80 -25.46
CA SER A 220 -6.61 0.31 -25.07
C SER A 220 -7.72 1.19 -25.64
N SER A 221 -8.92 0.64 -25.70
CA SER A 221 -10.13 1.37 -26.03
C SER A 221 -11.03 1.45 -24.78
N GLY A 222 -11.93 2.42 -24.76
CA GLY A 222 -12.88 2.58 -23.64
C GLY A 222 -12.93 4.01 -23.11
N SER A 223 -13.53 4.17 -21.95
CA SER A 223 -13.68 5.46 -21.27
C SER A 223 -12.93 5.50 -19.96
N PHE A 224 -12.39 6.66 -19.60
CA PHE A 224 -11.62 6.89 -18.37
C PHE A 224 -12.29 7.93 -17.49
N ALA A 225 -12.73 7.53 -16.31
CA ALA A 225 -13.25 8.40 -15.26
C ALA A 225 -12.17 8.64 -14.21
N LEU A 226 -11.58 9.84 -14.22
CA LEU A 226 -10.48 10.20 -13.33
C LEU A 226 -11.00 10.88 -12.07
N LEU A 227 -10.72 10.33 -10.90
CA LEU A 227 -11.13 10.85 -9.60
C LEU A 227 -9.97 11.54 -8.88
N GLY A 228 -10.25 12.70 -8.31
CA GLY A 228 -9.27 13.39 -7.46
C GLY A 228 -9.91 14.53 -6.67
N ARG A 229 -9.26 14.96 -5.59
CA ARG A 229 -9.81 15.97 -4.66
C ARG A 229 -9.79 17.40 -5.19
N SER A 230 -8.91 17.69 -6.14
CA SER A 230 -8.75 19.06 -6.64
C SER A 230 -9.95 19.46 -7.47
N ILE A 231 -10.54 20.60 -7.18
CA ILE A 231 -11.51 21.24 -8.08
C ILE A 231 -10.66 22.09 -9.05
N PRO A 232 -10.67 21.79 -10.37
CA PRO A 232 -9.89 22.56 -11.33
C PRO A 232 -10.34 24.03 -11.34
N ALA A 233 -9.47 24.92 -10.89
CA ALA A 233 -9.71 26.37 -10.97
C ALA A 233 -9.41 26.86 -12.38
N GLU A 234 -10.17 27.85 -12.84
CA GLU A 234 -9.85 28.57 -14.07
C GLU A 234 -8.59 29.40 -13.88
N TRP A 235 -7.74 29.43 -14.91
CA TRP A 235 -6.55 30.23 -14.89
C TRP A 235 -6.93 31.70 -15.08
N PRO A 236 -6.48 32.61 -14.20
CA PRO A 236 -6.82 34.03 -14.34
C PRO A 236 -6.28 34.58 -15.66
N SER A 237 -7.10 35.32 -16.41
CA SER A 237 -6.77 35.85 -17.74
C SER A 237 -5.62 36.86 -17.74
N ASP A 238 -5.37 37.47 -16.58
CA ASP A 238 -4.35 38.48 -16.31
C ASP A 238 -3.04 37.90 -15.71
N VAL A 239 -2.98 36.59 -15.54
CA VAL A 239 -1.78 35.84 -15.07
C VAL A 239 -1.20 35.03 -16.20
N ALA A 240 0.04 35.30 -16.57
CA ALA A 240 0.75 34.53 -17.60
C ALA A 240 0.85 33.04 -17.23
N LEU A 241 0.61 32.15 -18.19
CA LEU A 241 0.76 30.70 -18.03
C LEU A 241 2.21 30.36 -17.69
N THR A 242 2.39 29.56 -16.62
CA THR A 242 3.70 29.07 -16.20
C THR A 242 3.52 27.80 -15.38
N ASP A 243 4.46 26.86 -15.50
CA ASP A 243 4.59 25.67 -14.66
C ASP A 243 5.52 25.89 -13.44
N ASP A 244 6.28 26.99 -13.43
CA ASP A 244 7.13 27.35 -12.29
C ASP A 244 6.30 27.95 -11.17
N VAL A 245 6.16 27.20 -10.07
CA VAL A 245 5.45 27.63 -8.88
C VAL A 245 5.99 28.94 -8.27
N LYS A 246 7.31 29.19 -8.39
CA LYS A 246 7.93 30.43 -7.83
C LYS A 246 7.56 31.64 -8.69
N VAL A 247 7.54 31.46 -10.01
CA VAL A 247 7.09 32.51 -10.94
C VAL A 247 5.60 32.77 -10.71
N LEU A 248 4.78 31.73 -10.66
CA LEU A 248 3.34 31.86 -10.45
C LEU A 248 3.01 32.60 -9.16
N ARG A 249 3.67 32.27 -8.03
CA ARG A 249 3.48 32.99 -6.77
C ARG A 249 3.79 34.48 -6.87
N ARG A 250 4.85 34.86 -7.61
CA ARG A 250 5.19 36.26 -7.84
C ARG A 250 4.11 36.98 -8.64
N LEU A 251 3.61 36.34 -9.70
CA LEU A 251 2.56 36.90 -10.54
C LEU A 251 1.26 37.08 -9.74
N LEU A 252 0.84 36.09 -8.98
CA LEU A 252 -0.35 36.16 -8.13
C LEU A 252 -0.22 37.24 -7.05
N ALA A 253 0.93 37.35 -6.40
CA ALA A 253 1.17 38.40 -5.41
C ALA A 253 1.17 39.80 -6.05
N ALA A 254 1.75 39.95 -7.23
CA ALA A 254 1.73 41.21 -7.97
C ALA A 254 0.29 41.62 -8.37
N ASN A 255 -0.50 40.66 -8.82
CA ASN A 255 -1.90 40.87 -9.17
C ASN A 255 -2.74 41.30 -7.97
N ALA A 256 -2.61 40.64 -6.83
CA ALA A 256 -3.29 41.01 -5.60
C ALA A 256 -2.95 42.45 -5.16
N LEU A 257 -1.65 42.81 -5.25
CA LEU A 257 -1.22 44.19 -4.96
C LEU A 257 -1.79 45.20 -5.93
N ALA A 258 -1.86 44.91 -7.22
CA ALA A 258 -2.45 45.76 -8.25
C ALA A 258 -3.97 45.95 -8.05
N ALA A 259 -4.65 44.98 -7.51
CA ALA A 259 -6.06 45.04 -7.13
C ALA A 259 -6.31 45.78 -5.82
N GLY A 260 -5.24 46.18 -5.09
CA GLY A 260 -5.33 46.89 -3.80
C GLY A 260 -5.44 45.95 -2.61
N ASP A 261 -5.28 44.66 -2.81
CA ASP A 261 -5.30 43.64 -1.75
C ASP A 261 -3.92 43.51 -1.07
N LYS A 262 -3.93 42.97 0.15
CA LYS A 262 -2.70 42.57 0.85
C LYS A 262 -2.48 41.06 0.64
N PRO A 263 -1.53 40.61 -0.21
CA PRO A 263 -1.31 39.23 -0.45
C PRO A 263 -0.81 38.49 0.80
N VAL A 264 -1.54 37.47 1.23
CA VAL A 264 -1.13 36.57 2.32
C VAL A 264 -0.33 35.40 1.72
N PRO A 265 0.92 35.16 2.12
CA PRO A 265 1.79 34.14 1.52
C PRO A 265 1.16 32.74 1.47
N LYS A 266 0.41 32.36 2.52
CA LYS A 266 -0.28 31.08 2.59
C LYS A 266 -1.38 30.95 1.51
N ASP A 267 -2.14 32.03 1.30
CA ASP A 267 -3.25 32.01 0.33
C ASP A 267 -2.72 32.03 -1.10
N ILE A 268 -1.65 32.79 -1.37
CA ILE A 268 -0.93 32.77 -2.64
C ILE A 268 -0.36 31.39 -2.95
N GLU A 269 0.25 30.73 -1.97
CA GLU A 269 0.75 29.35 -2.10
C GLU A 269 -0.37 28.37 -2.43
N GLN A 270 -1.48 28.46 -1.70
CA GLN A 270 -2.64 27.60 -1.93
C GLN A 270 -3.24 27.83 -3.32
N GLN A 271 -3.41 29.08 -3.74
CA GLN A 271 -3.92 29.45 -5.05
C GLN A 271 -2.99 28.96 -6.18
N ALA A 272 -1.67 29.17 -6.02
CA ALA A 272 -0.69 28.68 -7.01
C ALA A 272 -0.78 27.15 -7.18
N ARG A 273 -0.85 26.41 -6.07
CA ARG A 273 -1.00 24.94 -6.12
C ARG A 273 -2.32 24.51 -6.77
N GLN A 274 -3.43 25.20 -6.51
CA GLN A 274 -4.73 24.89 -7.12
C GLN A 274 -4.71 25.14 -8.63
N LEU A 275 -4.13 26.26 -9.08
CA LEU A 275 -4.01 26.58 -10.50
C LEU A 275 -3.15 25.58 -11.25
N LEU A 276 -1.97 25.26 -10.72
CA LEU A 276 -1.09 24.24 -11.32
C LEU A 276 -1.77 22.86 -11.36
N ALA A 277 -2.41 22.46 -10.27
CA ALA A 277 -3.18 21.21 -10.23
C ALA A 277 -4.31 21.20 -11.26
N GLY A 278 -5.04 22.30 -11.42
CA GLY A 278 -6.10 22.43 -12.41
C GLY A 278 -5.58 22.39 -13.85
N GLN A 279 -4.41 22.99 -14.11
CA GLN A 279 -3.76 22.95 -15.43
C GLN A 279 -3.31 21.52 -15.77
N GLU A 280 -2.62 20.85 -14.84
CA GLU A 280 -2.16 19.46 -15.03
C GLU A 280 -3.35 18.50 -15.32
N ILE A 281 -4.48 18.68 -14.63
CA ILE A 281 -5.71 17.91 -14.91
C ILE A 281 -6.21 18.17 -16.32
N ARG A 282 -6.28 19.44 -16.78
CA ARG A 282 -6.71 19.79 -18.14
C ARG A 282 -5.79 19.21 -19.20
N ASP A 283 -4.49 19.29 -18.98
CA ASP A 283 -3.47 18.76 -19.89
C ASP A 283 -3.58 17.23 -20.01
N THR A 284 -3.76 16.53 -18.90
CA THR A 284 -3.98 15.07 -18.88
C THR A 284 -5.24 14.70 -19.68
N LEU A 285 -6.37 15.38 -19.40
CA LEU A 285 -7.61 15.14 -20.15
C LEU A 285 -7.45 15.43 -21.65
N HIS A 286 -6.74 16.49 -22.00
CA HIS A 286 -6.45 16.83 -23.40
C HIS A 286 -5.62 15.73 -24.09
N ARG A 287 -4.56 15.23 -23.44
CA ARG A 287 -3.75 14.15 -23.99
C ARG A 287 -4.54 12.85 -24.17
N LEU A 288 -5.35 12.46 -23.18
CA LEU A 288 -6.21 11.28 -23.26
C LEU A 288 -7.24 11.40 -24.41
N ASN A 289 -7.94 12.52 -24.49
CA ASN A 289 -8.91 12.73 -25.57
C ASN A 289 -8.24 12.79 -26.96
N THR A 290 -7.03 13.34 -27.06
CA THR A 290 -6.22 13.34 -28.30
C THR A 290 -5.77 11.93 -28.68
N ALA A 291 -5.53 11.05 -27.70
CA ALA A 291 -5.26 9.63 -27.93
C ALA A 291 -6.48 8.83 -28.42
N GLY A 292 -7.66 9.46 -28.50
CA GLY A 292 -8.88 8.86 -29.07
C GLY A 292 -9.76 8.15 -28.06
N VAL A 293 -9.46 8.26 -26.75
CA VAL A 293 -10.32 7.72 -25.68
C VAL A 293 -11.17 8.81 -25.04
N SER A 294 -12.35 8.45 -24.53
CA SER A 294 -13.19 9.39 -23.77
C SER A 294 -12.69 9.50 -22.35
N ALA A 295 -12.25 10.68 -21.93
CA ALA A 295 -11.77 10.92 -20.56
C ALA A 295 -12.50 12.08 -19.89
N GLN A 296 -12.93 11.88 -18.64
CA GLN A 296 -13.59 12.89 -17.83
C GLN A 296 -13.05 12.89 -16.40
N TYR A 297 -12.93 14.07 -15.82
CA TYR A 297 -12.51 14.25 -14.43
C TYR A 297 -13.72 14.50 -13.51
N TYR A 298 -13.70 13.84 -12.36
CA TYR A 298 -14.72 13.95 -11.33
C TYR A 298 -14.06 14.37 -10.01
N PRO A 299 -14.32 15.59 -9.50
CA PRO A 299 -13.90 15.97 -8.15
C PRO A 299 -14.52 15.03 -7.12
N CYS A 300 -13.67 14.30 -6.38
CA CYS A 300 -14.10 13.32 -5.40
C CYS A 300 -12.99 13.09 -4.36
N ASP A 301 -13.31 13.24 -3.08
CA ASP A 301 -12.45 12.71 -2.03
C ASP A 301 -12.80 11.24 -1.81
N ILE A 302 -11.89 10.36 -2.19
CA ILE A 302 -12.11 8.91 -2.06
C ILE A 302 -12.14 8.43 -0.61
N ALA A 303 -11.65 9.21 0.36
CA ALA A 303 -11.80 8.93 1.78
C ALA A 303 -13.25 9.13 2.27
N ASP A 304 -14.05 9.89 1.54
CA ASP A 304 -15.47 10.10 1.82
C ASP A 304 -16.33 9.07 1.07
N GLN A 305 -16.89 8.12 1.82
CA GLN A 305 -17.70 7.04 1.27
C GLN A 305 -18.94 7.53 0.52
N GLN A 306 -19.55 8.63 0.96
CA GLN A 306 -20.73 9.18 0.32
C GLN A 306 -20.39 9.82 -1.04
N GLN A 307 -19.32 10.63 -1.08
CA GLN A 307 -18.84 11.20 -2.35
C GLN A 307 -18.47 10.11 -3.35
N VAL A 308 -17.82 9.03 -2.90
CA VAL A 308 -17.47 7.89 -3.77
C VAL A 308 -18.73 7.25 -4.36
N ARG A 309 -19.74 6.95 -3.55
CA ARG A 309 -21.00 6.36 -4.04
C ARG A 309 -21.70 7.24 -5.07
N GLU A 310 -21.80 8.53 -4.78
CA GLU A 310 -22.43 9.51 -5.68
C GLU A 310 -21.65 9.63 -7.00
N THR A 311 -20.31 9.72 -6.92
CA THR A 311 -19.44 9.82 -8.09
C THR A 311 -19.49 8.56 -8.94
N VAL A 312 -19.43 7.37 -8.35
CA VAL A 312 -19.56 6.09 -9.06
C VAL A 312 -20.90 6.03 -9.80
N ALA A 313 -22.00 6.44 -9.16
CA ALA A 313 -23.31 6.50 -9.82
C ALA A 313 -23.36 7.51 -10.97
N LEU A 314 -22.66 8.65 -10.86
CA LEU A 314 -22.52 9.62 -11.97
C LEU A 314 -21.73 9.03 -13.14
N VAL A 315 -20.59 8.38 -12.86
CA VAL A 315 -19.77 7.71 -13.88
C VAL A 315 -20.56 6.63 -14.60
N GLN A 316 -21.29 5.79 -13.87
CA GLN A 316 -22.11 4.72 -14.46
C GLN A 316 -23.24 5.26 -15.35
N ARG A 317 -23.83 6.40 -14.99
CA ARG A 317 -24.84 7.05 -15.85
C ARG A 317 -24.24 7.65 -17.12
N ALA A 318 -23.03 8.20 -17.02
CA ALA A 318 -22.37 8.86 -18.14
C ALA A 318 -21.71 7.88 -19.12
N HIS A 319 -21.06 6.83 -18.60
CA HIS A 319 -20.20 5.94 -19.38
C HIS A 319 -20.66 4.48 -19.41
N GLY A 320 -21.66 4.11 -18.62
CA GLY A 320 -22.09 2.72 -18.46
C GLY A 320 -21.37 2.00 -17.32
N ARG A 321 -21.39 0.65 -17.39
CA ARG A 321 -20.86 -0.21 -16.34
C ARG A 321 -19.35 -0.06 -16.20
N ILE A 322 -18.88 0.24 -14.99
CA ILE A 322 -17.46 0.25 -14.67
C ILE A 322 -16.92 -1.18 -14.66
N THR A 323 -15.90 -1.45 -15.47
CA THR A 323 -15.29 -2.78 -15.65
C THR A 323 -13.87 -2.83 -15.16
N ALA A 324 -13.21 -1.69 -14.91
CA ALA A 324 -11.84 -1.62 -14.48
C ALA A 324 -11.63 -0.57 -13.39
N LEU A 325 -10.72 -0.87 -12.45
CA LEU A 325 -10.35 0.01 -11.35
C LEU A 325 -8.82 0.20 -11.31
N VAL A 326 -8.39 1.45 -11.29
CA VAL A 326 -7.00 1.82 -10.98
C VAL A 326 -6.99 2.67 -9.72
N HIS A 327 -6.30 2.21 -8.69
CA HIS A 327 -6.15 2.95 -7.45
C HIS A 327 -4.71 3.44 -7.27
N GLY A 328 -4.45 4.69 -7.73
CA GLY A 328 -3.16 5.36 -7.65
C GLY A 328 -3.11 6.50 -6.62
N ALA A 329 -4.22 6.81 -5.94
CA ALA A 329 -4.22 7.85 -4.93
C ALA A 329 -3.36 7.48 -3.71
N GLY A 330 -2.61 8.44 -3.21
CA GLY A 330 -1.78 8.28 -2.02
C GLY A 330 -1.22 9.60 -1.51
N VAL A 331 -0.83 9.62 -0.26
CA VAL A 331 -0.16 10.76 0.40
C VAL A 331 0.96 10.23 1.29
N LEU A 332 1.95 11.07 1.57
CA LEU A 332 3.02 10.80 2.51
C LEU A 332 2.82 11.61 3.79
N ALA A 333 3.32 11.06 4.90
CA ALA A 333 3.35 11.71 6.21
C ALA A 333 4.62 11.27 6.97
N ASP A 334 5.79 11.46 6.34
CA ASP A 334 7.06 10.91 6.77
C ASP A 334 7.46 11.40 8.17
N SER A 335 7.80 10.45 9.03
CA SER A 335 8.30 10.64 10.40
C SER A 335 8.84 9.30 10.90
N LEU A 336 9.87 9.30 11.73
CA LEU A 336 10.37 8.06 12.34
C LEU A 336 9.25 7.34 13.10
N LEU A 337 9.32 6.02 13.12
CA LEU A 337 8.30 5.18 13.74
C LEU A 337 8.03 5.57 15.19
N ILE A 338 9.07 5.90 15.95
CA ILE A 338 8.94 6.28 17.35
C ILE A 338 8.15 7.61 17.55
N ASP A 339 8.20 8.51 16.57
CA ASP A 339 7.57 9.83 16.60
C ASP A 339 6.26 9.88 15.77
N LYS A 340 5.87 8.77 15.15
CA LYS A 340 4.66 8.69 14.33
C LYS A 340 3.41 8.93 15.16
N THR A 341 2.52 9.78 14.68
CA THR A 341 1.24 10.11 15.33
C THR A 341 0.06 9.46 14.63
N GLN A 342 -1.05 9.29 15.37
CA GLN A 342 -2.30 8.78 14.81
C GLN A 342 -2.77 9.60 13.60
N GLY A 343 -2.74 10.92 13.69
CA GLY A 343 -3.18 11.78 12.59
C GLY A 343 -2.34 11.63 11.31
N GLN A 344 -1.05 11.26 11.42
CA GLN A 344 -0.20 10.93 10.27
C GLN A 344 -0.64 9.61 9.66
N LEU A 345 -0.82 8.57 10.47
CA LEU A 345 -1.30 7.26 10.02
C LEU A 345 -2.69 7.38 9.37
N ASP A 346 -3.64 8.03 10.04
CA ASP A 346 -5.01 8.21 9.53
C ASP A 346 -5.02 8.90 8.17
N ARG A 347 -4.19 9.92 7.98
CA ARG A 347 -4.06 10.62 6.71
C ARG A 347 -3.62 9.69 5.57
N VAL A 348 -2.66 8.81 5.83
CA VAL A 348 -2.15 7.84 4.83
C VAL A 348 -3.17 6.73 4.61
N PHE A 349 -3.66 6.12 5.69
CA PHE A 349 -4.59 4.99 5.63
C PHE A 349 -5.94 5.38 5.05
N ASN A 350 -6.53 6.51 5.44
CA ASN A 350 -7.82 6.96 4.91
C ASN A 350 -7.75 7.19 3.40
N THR A 351 -6.61 7.66 2.88
CA THR A 351 -6.44 7.85 1.43
C THR A 351 -6.23 6.51 0.72
N LYS A 352 -5.29 5.68 1.19
CA LYS A 352 -4.91 4.44 0.48
C LYS A 352 -5.87 3.29 0.77
N VAL A 353 -6.04 2.95 2.02
CA VAL A 353 -6.82 1.78 2.45
C VAL A 353 -8.31 2.11 2.47
N GLY A 354 -8.69 3.20 3.16
CA GLY A 354 -10.07 3.66 3.23
C GLY A 354 -10.63 4.00 1.84
N GLY A 355 -9.84 4.71 1.02
CA GLY A 355 -10.21 5.04 -0.36
C GLY A 355 -10.45 3.79 -1.22
N LEU A 356 -9.56 2.80 -1.17
CA LEU A 356 -9.78 1.53 -1.87
C LEU A 356 -11.03 0.80 -1.37
N LYS A 357 -11.24 0.75 -0.04
CA LYS A 357 -12.41 0.13 0.57
C LYS A 357 -13.70 0.79 0.09
N ASN A 358 -13.74 2.12 0.06
CA ASN A 358 -14.90 2.88 -0.42
C ASN A 358 -15.19 2.62 -1.91
N LEU A 359 -14.13 2.59 -2.75
CA LEU A 359 -14.26 2.29 -4.19
C LEU A 359 -14.80 0.88 -4.42
N LEU A 360 -14.24 -0.13 -3.75
CA LEU A 360 -14.70 -1.52 -3.89
C LEU A 360 -16.12 -1.73 -3.35
N HIS A 361 -16.51 -1.05 -2.27
CA HIS A 361 -17.90 -1.09 -1.76
C HIS A 361 -18.91 -0.44 -2.71
N ALA A 362 -18.50 0.55 -3.49
CA ALA A 362 -19.35 1.19 -4.48
C ALA A 362 -19.47 0.39 -5.79
N LEU A 363 -18.58 -0.61 -5.98
CA LEU A 363 -18.52 -1.44 -7.18
C LEU A 363 -18.87 -2.90 -6.85
N PRO A 364 -19.76 -3.54 -7.63
CA PRO A 364 -20.04 -4.97 -7.46
C PRO A 364 -18.78 -5.81 -7.77
N ASP A 365 -18.38 -6.73 -6.90
CA ASP A 365 -17.18 -7.57 -7.04
C ASP A 365 -17.11 -8.33 -8.38
N THR A 366 -18.27 -8.77 -8.88
CA THR A 366 -18.38 -9.56 -10.12
C THR A 366 -18.26 -8.72 -11.40
N SER A 367 -18.09 -7.41 -11.29
CA SER A 367 -18.08 -6.52 -12.46
C SER A 367 -16.69 -6.22 -13.00
N LEU A 368 -15.64 -6.33 -12.16
CA LEU A 368 -14.31 -5.89 -12.50
C LEU A 368 -13.55 -6.99 -13.25
N THR A 369 -13.06 -6.63 -14.43
CA THR A 369 -12.16 -7.46 -15.26
C THR A 369 -10.70 -7.09 -15.04
N HIS A 370 -10.43 -5.84 -14.65
CA HIS A 370 -9.08 -5.32 -14.40
C HIS A 370 -9.05 -4.54 -13.08
N VAL A 371 -8.04 -4.79 -12.25
CA VAL A 371 -7.77 -4.02 -11.04
C VAL A 371 -6.26 -3.77 -10.95
N ALA A 372 -5.87 -2.51 -10.87
CA ALA A 372 -4.49 -2.10 -10.63
C ALA A 372 -4.39 -1.29 -9.33
N LEU A 373 -3.52 -1.73 -8.43
CA LEU A 373 -3.24 -1.04 -7.17
C LEU A 373 -1.81 -0.52 -7.18
N PHE A 374 -1.64 0.78 -6.94
CA PHE A 374 -0.33 1.42 -6.83
C PHE A 374 0.19 1.25 -5.41
N SER A 375 0.91 0.19 -5.19
CA SER A 375 1.66 -0.10 -3.98
C SER A 375 3.06 0.54 -4.04
N SER A 376 3.96 0.14 -3.17
CA SER A 376 5.32 0.66 -3.08
C SER A 376 6.31 -0.45 -2.69
N ALA A 377 7.54 -0.36 -3.18
CA ALA A 377 8.66 -1.18 -2.74
C ALA A 377 8.87 -1.08 -1.21
N ALA A 378 8.46 0.03 -0.59
CA ALA A 378 8.45 0.19 0.87
C ALA A 378 7.60 -0.87 1.59
N ALA A 379 6.56 -1.42 0.97
CA ALA A 379 5.78 -2.51 1.54
C ALA A 379 6.58 -3.82 1.62
N PHE A 380 7.46 -4.05 0.64
CA PHE A 380 8.26 -5.27 0.57
C PHE A 380 9.59 -5.18 1.32
N TYR A 381 10.25 -4.01 1.29
CA TYR A 381 11.57 -3.83 1.94
C TYR A 381 11.48 -3.13 3.31
N GLY A 382 10.39 -2.44 3.64
CA GLY A 382 10.35 -1.40 4.66
C GLY A 382 10.96 -0.10 4.12
N ASN A 383 10.74 1.00 4.82
CA ASN A 383 11.45 2.26 4.56
C ASN A 383 11.46 3.13 5.81
N THR A 384 12.65 3.62 6.18
CA THR A 384 12.82 4.50 7.35
C THR A 384 11.94 5.75 7.21
N GLY A 385 11.18 6.08 8.26
CA GLY A 385 10.27 7.22 8.30
C GLY A 385 8.90 6.98 7.63
N GLN A 386 8.68 5.82 7.02
CA GLN A 386 7.48 5.54 6.23
C GLN A 386 6.68 4.32 6.72
N ALA A 387 6.67 4.04 8.00
CA ALA A 387 6.00 2.87 8.55
C ALA A 387 4.50 2.81 8.17
N ASP A 388 3.77 3.91 8.34
CA ASP A 388 2.36 4.04 7.95
C ASP A 388 2.15 3.83 6.44
N TYR A 389 3.01 4.40 5.61
CA TYR A 389 2.97 4.26 4.16
C TYR A 389 3.30 2.83 3.72
N ALA A 390 4.32 2.22 4.28
CA ALA A 390 4.69 0.83 4.03
C ALA A 390 3.56 -0.14 4.40
N MET A 391 2.97 0.03 5.59
CA MET A 391 1.82 -0.75 6.07
C MET A 391 0.61 -0.61 5.14
N ALA A 392 0.22 0.61 4.78
CA ALA A 392 -0.92 0.86 3.91
C ALA A 392 -0.73 0.20 2.53
N ASN A 393 0.48 0.28 1.96
CA ASN A 393 0.80 -0.37 0.69
C ASN A 393 0.81 -1.90 0.80
N GLU A 394 1.26 -2.47 1.92
CA GLU A 394 1.15 -3.91 2.13
C GLU A 394 -0.31 -4.36 2.22
N VAL A 395 -1.18 -3.60 2.87
CA VAL A 395 -2.64 -3.88 2.85
C VAL A 395 -3.15 -3.94 1.41
N LEU A 396 -2.73 -3.02 0.53
CA LEU A 396 -3.10 -3.08 -0.89
C LEU A 396 -2.67 -4.41 -1.53
N ASN A 397 -1.45 -4.86 -1.26
CA ASN A 397 -0.93 -6.13 -1.77
C ASN A 397 -1.78 -7.31 -1.30
N ARG A 398 -2.11 -7.37 -0.01
CA ARG A 398 -2.95 -8.45 0.56
C ARG A 398 -4.36 -8.42 -0.02
N VAL A 399 -4.95 -7.23 -0.19
CA VAL A 399 -6.26 -7.05 -0.83
C VAL A 399 -6.23 -7.49 -2.29
N ALA A 400 -5.18 -7.16 -3.05
CA ALA A 400 -5.03 -7.63 -4.44
C ALA A 400 -5.06 -9.15 -4.54
N ARG A 401 -4.33 -9.85 -3.66
CA ARG A 401 -4.35 -11.33 -3.61
C ARG A 401 -5.72 -11.87 -3.24
N THR A 402 -6.38 -11.26 -2.25
CA THR A 402 -7.75 -11.63 -1.87
C THR A 402 -8.74 -11.45 -3.04
N LEU A 403 -8.65 -10.33 -3.76
CA LEU A 403 -9.49 -10.10 -4.94
C LEU A 403 -9.22 -11.12 -6.05
N LYS A 404 -7.96 -11.54 -6.24
CA LYS A 404 -7.59 -12.56 -7.22
C LYS A 404 -8.19 -13.92 -6.91
N LEU A 405 -8.24 -14.30 -5.63
CA LEU A 405 -8.92 -15.54 -5.21
C LEU A 405 -10.42 -15.52 -5.51
N ARG A 406 -11.08 -14.35 -5.32
CA ARG A 406 -12.51 -14.18 -5.63
C ARG A 406 -12.81 -14.09 -7.12
N SER A 407 -11.88 -13.54 -7.90
CA SER A 407 -12.03 -13.29 -9.34
C SER A 407 -10.82 -13.86 -10.11
N PRO A 408 -10.67 -15.19 -10.22
CA PRO A 408 -9.47 -15.83 -10.79
C PRO A 408 -9.18 -15.42 -12.24
N ASN A 409 -10.22 -15.08 -13.01
CA ASN A 409 -10.10 -14.69 -14.41
C ASN A 409 -9.83 -13.20 -14.62
N ALA A 410 -9.94 -12.36 -13.59
CA ALA A 410 -9.64 -10.95 -13.69
C ALA A 410 -8.13 -10.69 -13.70
N VAL A 411 -7.68 -9.66 -14.42
CA VAL A 411 -6.34 -9.12 -14.36
C VAL A 411 -6.25 -8.25 -13.11
N ILE A 412 -5.59 -8.76 -12.06
CA ILE A 412 -5.44 -8.04 -10.80
C ILE A 412 -3.96 -7.91 -10.51
N LYS A 413 -3.48 -6.68 -10.44
CA LYS A 413 -2.07 -6.34 -10.24
C LYS A 413 -1.90 -5.37 -9.09
N SER A 414 -0.95 -5.64 -8.20
CA SER A 414 -0.42 -4.69 -7.24
C SER A 414 1.03 -4.38 -7.62
N PHE A 415 1.29 -3.14 -7.96
CA PHE A 415 2.61 -2.69 -8.38
C PHE A 415 3.35 -2.12 -7.17
N ASN A 416 4.35 -2.83 -6.68
CA ASN A 416 5.27 -2.33 -5.66
C ASN A 416 6.33 -1.48 -6.36
N TRP A 417 5.98 -0.21 -6.61
CA TRP A 417 6.85 0.73 -7.31
C TRP A 417 8.06 1.12 -6.47
N GLY A 418 9.24 1.09 -7.08
CA GLY A 418 10.40 1.84 -6.61
C GLY A 418 10.22 3.36 -6.80
N PRO A 419 11.25 4.17 -6.51
CA PRO A 419 11.17 5.61 -6.66
C PRO A 419 11.12 5.99 -8.16
N TRP A 420 10.21 6.91 -8.50
CA TRP A 420 10.06 7.42 -9.85
C TRP A 420 10.88 8.70 -10.05
N ASP A 421 11.39 8.93 -11.27
CA ASP A 421 12.02 10.20 -11.66
C ASP A 421 10.96 11.31 -11.87
N SER A 422 10.03 11.42 -10.93
CA SER A 422 8.91 12.38 -10.93
C SER A 422 8.05 12.25 -9.67
N GLY A 423 7.07 13.11 -9.52
CA GLY A 423 6.00 12.99 -8.53
C GLY A 423 6.45 13.33 -7.11
N MET A 424 6.56 12.34 -6.24
CA MET A 424 6.92 12.51 -4.83
C MET A 424 8.44 12.63 -4.59
N VAL A 425 9.27 12.36 -5.60
CA VAL A 425 10.73 12.41 -5.52
C VAL A 425 11.22 13.78 -5.97
N ASP A 426 11.66 14.59 -5.00
CA ASP A 426 12.36 15.85 -5.29
C ASP A 426 13.87 15.64 -5.46
N GLN A 427 14.62 16.71 -5.78
CA GLN A 427 16.06 16.63 -6.00
C GLN A 427 16.86 16.11 -4.79
N THR A 428 16.39 16.35 -3.58
CA THR A 428 17.05 15.89 -2.35
C THR A 428 16.85 14.38 -2.19
N LEU A 429 15.62 13.93 -2.42
CA LEU A 429 15.28 12.51 -2.34
C LEU A 429 15.90 11.71 -3.51
N ALA A 430 16.01 12.32 -4.69
CA ALA A 430 16.71 11.70 -5.84
C ALA A 430 18.19 11.40 -5.51
N ARG A 431 18.90 12.36 -4.90
CA ARG A 431 20.30 12.14 -4.44
C ARG A 431 20.37 11.05 -3.36
N TYR A 432 19.44 11.04 -2.44
CA TYR A 432 19.38 10.01 -1.40
C TYR A 432 19.29 8.60 -1.97
N PHE A 433 18.50 8.40 -3.03
CA PHE A 433 18.39 7.11 -3.72
C PHE A 433 19.66 6.81 -4.53
N GLU A 434 20.21 7.79 -5.24
CA GLU A 434 21.46 7.64 -6.00
C GLU A 434 22.64 7.21 -5.12
N GLU A 435 22.80 7.84 -3.94
CA GLU A 435 23.84 7.48 -2.97
C GLU A 435 23.73 6.04 -2.45
N ARG A 436 22.54 5.45 -2.55
CA ARG A 436 22.26 4.05 -2.18
C ARG A 436 22.26 3.08 -3.36
N GLY A 437 22.60 3.55 -4.55
CA GLY A 437 22.59 2.75 -5.76
C GLY A 437 21.19 2.33 -6.21
N ILE A 438 20.16 3.05 -5.80
CA ILE A 438 18.76 2.80 -6.19
C ILE A 438 18.44 3.73 -7.37
N GLY A 439 18.27 3.15 -8.56
CA GLY A 439 17.88 3.88 -9.76
C GLY A 439 16.44 4.38 -9.68
N LEU A 440 16.21 5.59 -10.20
CA LEU A 440 14.86 6.11 -10.36
C LEU A 440 14.18 5.46 -11.57
N ILE A 441 12.90 5.19 -11.48
CA ILE A 441 12.09 4.68 -12.58
C ILE A 441 11.82 5.82 -13.56
N PRO A 442 12.30 5.76 -14.82
CA PRO A 442 11.97 6.75 -15.83
C PRO A 442 10.47 6.75 -16.11
N VAL A 443 9.85 7.94 -16.15
CA VAL A 443 8.38 8.06 -16.21
C VAL A 443 7.79 7.26 -17.38
N GLN A 444 8.37 7.39 -18.58
CA GLN A 444 7.85 6.71 -19.77
C GLN A 444 8.02 5.19 -19.70
N GLU A 445 9.14 4.71 -19.17
CA GLU A 445 9.39 3.26 -19.06
C GLU A 445 8.43 2.61 -18.04
N GLY A 446 8.26 3.25 -16.89
CA GLY A 446 7.30 2.76 -15.88
C GLY A 446 5.85 2.80 -16.35
N ALA A 447 5.47 3.86 -17.09
CA ALA A 447 4.15 3.99 -17.68
C ALA A 447 3.87 2.93 -18.74
N ASN A 448 4.84 2.64 -19.61
CA ASN A 448 4.74 1.59 -20.63
C ASN A 448 4.62 0.21 -19.98
N LEU A 449 5.47 -0.08 -18.97
CA LEU A 449 5.36 -1.32 -18.21
C LEU A 449 3.98 -1.51 -17.60
N PHE A 450 3.42 -0.45 -16.99
CA PHE A 450 2.07 -0.50 -16.43
C PHE A 450 1.05 -0.93 -17.48
N ALA A 451 1.07 -0.32 -18.66
CA ALA A 451 0.16 -0.63 -19.74
C ALA A 451 0.34 -2.08 -20.24
N GLU A 452 1.58 -2.51 -20.45
CA GLU A 452 1.92 -3.88 -20.87
C GLU A 452 1.42 -4.92 -19.86
N GLU A 453 1.68 -4.72 -18.57
CA GLU A 453 1.26 -5.66 -17.51
C GLU A 453 -0.26 -5.73 -17.36
N MET A 454 -0.97 -4.62 -17.57
CA MET A 454 -2.44 -4.60 -17.50
C MET A 454 -3.10 -5.22 -18.73
N LEU A 455 -2.46 -5.16 -19.91
CA LEU A 455 -3.05 -5.63 -21.17
C LEU A 455 -2.57 -7.02 -21.60
N ALA A 456 -1.30 -7.35 -21.32
CA ALA A 456 -0.64 -8.55 -21.83
C ALA A 456 0.16 -9.33 -20.77
N GLY A 457 0.31 -8.82 -19.55
CA GLY A 457 1.06 -9.49 -18.49
C GLY A 457 0.40 -10.77 -17.99
N ASP A 458 1.19 -11.68 -17.42
CA ASP A 458 0.66 -12.93 -16.86
C ASP A 458 -0.34 -12.63 -15.73
N HIS A 459 -1.61 -12.89 -15.96
CA HIS A 459 -2.70 -12.65 -15.02
C HIS A 459 -2.59 -13.43 -13.70
N ARG A 460 -1.76 -14.48 -13.65
CA ARG A 460 -1.50 -15.27 -12.43
C ARG A 460 -0.58 -14.52 -11.47
N ILE A 461 0.27 -13.65 -11.98
CA ILE A 461 1.15 -12.79 -11.18
C ILE A 461 0.34 -11.61 -10.66
N VAL A 462 0.17 -11.54 -9.34
CA VAL A 462 -0.63 -10.49 -8.68
C VAL A 462 0.24 -9.35 -8.16
N GLU A 463 1.38 -9.67 -7.56
CA GLU A 463 2.29 -8.66 -7.01
C GLU A 463 3.54 -8.54 -7.86
N LEU A 464 3.82 -7.33 -8.31
CA LEU A 464 5.01 -6.98 -9.06
C LEU A 464 5.89 -6.04 -8.23
N LEU A 465 7.17 -6.33 -8.16
CA LEU A 465 8.20 -5.44 -7.61
C LEU A 465 8.92 -4.78 -8.78
N VAL A 466 8.82 -3.46 -8.85
CA VAL A 466 9.31 -2.68 -10.01
C VAL A 466 10.38 -1.71 -9.56
N GLY A 467 11.55 -1.78 -10.19
CA GLY A 467 12.73 -0.99 -9.87
C GLY A 467 13.86 -1.83 -9.31
N ASP A 468 14.94 -1.18 -8.92
CA ASP A 468 16.10 -1.84 -8.36
C ASP A 468 15.84 -2.36 -6.93
N PRO A 469 16.53 -3.44 -6.53
CA PRO A 469 16.48 -3.89 -5.15
C PRO A 469 16.98 -2.80 -4.21
N TRP A 470 16.28 -2.59 -3.11
CA TRP A 470 16.81 -1.73 -2.05
C TRP A 470 17.84 -2.53 -1.27
N ALA A 471 19.07 -2.06 -1.26
CA ALA A 471 20.08 -2.59 -0.37
C ALA A 471 19.63 -2.27 1.06
N GLY A 472 19.38 -3.30 1.86
CA GLY A 472 19.10 -3.21 3.28
C GLY A 472 20.35 -2.86 4.06
#